data_0b5c151002b4cf465b917111aa497c0a
#
_entry.id   0b5c151002b4cf465b917111aa497c0a
#
_cell.length_a   1.000
_cell.length_b   1.000
_cell.length_c   1.000
_cell.angle_alpha   90.00
_cell.angle_beta   90.00
_cell.angle_gamma   90.00
#
_symmetry.space_group_name_H-M   'P 1'
#
loop_
_entity.id
_entity.type
_entity.pdbx_description
1 polymer ?
#
loop_
_entity_poly.entity_id
_entity_poly.type
_entity_poly.pdbx_seq_one_letter_code
_entity_poly.pdbx_strand_id
1 'polypeptide(L)'
;MRLLLDEHFSPEIARQLRARGHDVIAVGERDDLRGRSDRVHFASLPAQQRVIVTRDLGDFRPLLAEALRSRTQTYGLVCVGRRFSLIREATGRLVRALDALLAAHPDPDAVIKRGGEIWLDEPHED
;
A
#
# COMPACT_ATOMS: atom_id res chain seq x y z
N MET A 1 4.64 10.06 0.21
CA MET A 1 3.87 8.91 -0.35
C MET A 1 2.56 8.77 0.41
N ARG A 2 1.48 8.52 -0.30
CA ARG A 2 0.16 8.24 0.29
C ARG A 2 -0.19 6.80 0.01
N LEU A 3 -0.81 6.11 0.96
CA LEU A 3 -1.05 4.67 0.85
C LEU A 3 -2.54 4.33 0.90
N LEU A 4 -2.91 3.28 0.17
CA LEU A 4 -4.15 2.54 0.34
C LEU A 4 -3.77 1.12 0.75
N LEU A 5 -4.24 0.67 1.92
CA LEU A 5 -4.03 -0.71 2.37
C LEU A 5 -5.14 -1.58 1.79
N ASP A 6 -4.81 -2.72 1.17
CA ASP A 6 -5.83 -3.59 0.59
C ASP A 6 -6.70 -4.24 1.67
N GLU A 7 -7.71 -5.02 1.26
CA GLU A 7 -8.71 -5.58 2.18
C GLU A 7 -8.14 -6.53 3.22
N HIS A 8 -6.96 -7.11 2.99
CA HIS A 8 -6.35 -8.06 3.92
C HIS A 8 -5.70 -7.38 5.13
N PHE A 9 -5.48 -6.07 5.06
CA PHE A 9 -4.88 -5.33 6.17
C PHE A 9 -5.95 -4.72 7.08
N SER A 10 -5.73 -4.83 8.38
CA SER A 10 -6.63 -4.23 9.36
C SER A 10 -6.68 -2.71 9.22
N PRO A 11 -7.86 -2.10 9.25
CA PRO A 11 -7.99 -0.64 9.31
C PRO A 11 -7.24 0.01 10.48
N GLU A 12 -6.97 -0.75 11.54
CA GLU A 12 -6.20 -0.24 12.68
C GLU A 12 -4.80 0.21 12.28
N ILE A 13 -4.19 -0.48 11.30
CA ILE A 13 -2.87 -0.09 10.77
C ILE A 13 -2.95 1.33 10.18
N ALA A 14 -3.97 1.59 9.37
CA ALA A 14 -4.17 2.92 8.79
C ALA A 14 -4.39 3.98 9.86
N ARG A 15 -5.22 3.67 10.88
CA ARG A 15 -5.47 4.61 11.98
C ARG A 15 -4.20 4.99 12.73
N GLN A 16 -3.36 4.00 13.02
CA GLN A 16 -2.09 4.24 13.72
C GLN A 16 -1.12 5.07 12.88
N LEU A 17 -1.08 4.82 11.57
CA LEU A 17 -0.22 5.60 10.67
C LEU A 17 -0.72 7.04 10.53
N ARG A 18 -2.03 7.25 10.47
CA ARG A 18 -2.60 8.62 10.49
C ARG A 18 -2.26 9.35 11.79
N ALA A 19 -2.26 8.65 12.92
CA ALA A 19 -1.87 9.24 14.21
C ALA A 19 -0.40 9.68 14.22
N ARG A 20 0.42 9.10 13.35
CA ARG A 20 1.83 9.49 13.16
C ARG A 20 2.03 10.56 12.08
N GLY A 21 0.94 11.09 11.53
CA GLY A 21 0.98 12.18 10.56
C GLY A 21 1.01 11.75 9.09
N HIS A 22 0.82 10.46 8.80
CA HIS A 22 0.83 9.96 7.42
C HIS A 22 -0.57 9.93 6.81
N ASP A 23 -0.64 10.08 5.49
CA ASP A 23 -1.88 9.98 4.73
C ASP A 23 -2.07 8.53 4.26
N VAL A 24 -2.74 7.74 5.08
CA VAL A 24 -3.00 6.32 4.84
C VAL A 24 -4.47 6.02 5.10
N ILE A 25 -5.09 5.33 4.17
CA ILE A 25 -6.43 4.77 4.36
C ILE A 25 -6.42 3.28 4.06
N ALA A 26 -7.37 2.55 4.61
CA ALA A 26 -7.57 1.14 4.32
C ALA A 26 -8.85 0.96 3.51
N VAL A 27 -8.83 -0.03 2.59
CA VAL A 27 -10.05 -0.38 1.82
C VAL A 27 -11.22 -0.65 2.75
N GLY A 28 -10.98 -1.34 3.88
CA GLY A 28 -12.03 -1.65 4.86
C GLY A 28 -12.70 -0.45 5.50
N GLU A 29 -12.12 0.77 5.37
CA GLU A 29 -12.70 2.00 5.88
C GLU A 29 -13.57 2.73 4.85
N ARG A 30 -13.56 2.28 3.59
CA ARG A 30 -14.19 2.96 2.47
C ARG A 30 -15.36 2.14 1.93
N ASP A 31 -16.58 2.64 2.07
CA ASP A 31 -17.79 1.96 1.58
C ASP A 31 -17.77 1.79 0.06
N ASP A 32 -17.16 2.74 -0.66
CA ASP A 32 -17.05 2.69 -2.12
C ASP A 32 -16.02 1.67 -2.63
N LEU A 33 -15.13 1.19 -1.77
CA LEU A 33 -14.07 0.24 -2.14
C LEU A 33 -14.26 -1.14 -1.52
N ARG A 34 -14.85 -1.20 -0.34
CA ARG A 34 -15.00 -2.45 0.41
C ARG A 34 -15.83 -3.46 -0.38
N GLY A 35 -15.30 -4.68 -0.51
CA GLY A 35 -15.96 -5.75 -1.25
C GLY A 35 -15.85 -5.65 -2.77
N ARG A 36 -15.19 -4.62 -3.29
CA ARG A 36 -14.97 -4.47 -4.73
C ARG A 36 -13.76 -5.29 -5.16
N SER A 37 -13.62 -5.48 -6.48
CA SER A 37 -12.49 -6.22 -7.05
C SER A 37 -11.17 -5.46 -6.92
N ASP A 38 -10.05 -6.20 -7.04
CA ASP A 38 -8.72 -5.60 -7.07
C ASP A 38 -8.57 -4.61 -8.22
N ARG A 39 -9.20 -4.89 -9.36
CA ARG A 39 -9.19 -3.98 -10.52
C ARG A 39 -9.84 -2.63 -10.16
N VAL A 40 -10.94 -2.64 -9.41
CA VAL A 40 -11.60 -1.41 -8.95
C VAL A 40 -10.68 -0.66 -7.97
N HIS A 41 -10.06 -1.37 -7.03
CA HIS A 41 -9.13 -0.76 -6.09
C HIS A 41 -7.96 -0.11 -6.82
N PHE A 42 -7.35 -0.83 -7.77
CA PHE A 42 -6.21 -0.33 -8.52
C PHE A 42 -6.60 0.89 -9.37
N ALA A 43 -7.76 0.86 -10.02
CA ALA A 43 -8.25 1.96 -10.85
C ALA A 43 -8.54 3.23 -10.05
N SER A 44 -8.81 3.11 -8.75
CA SER A 44 -9.09 4.25 -7.87
C SER A 44 -7.84 5.03 -7.45
N LEU A 45 -6.64 4.44 -7.61
CA LEU A 45 -5.41 5.00 -7.03
C LEU A 45 -4.98 6.33 -7.65
N PRO A 46 -5.03 6.53 -8.98
CA PRO A 46 -4.55 7.78 -9.56
C PRO A 46 -5.30 9.02 -9.08
N ALA A 47 -6.63 8.93 -8.93
CA ALA A 47 -7.43 10.06 -8.47
C ALA A 47 -7.08 10.46 -7.03
N GLN A 48 -6.63 9.50 -6.23
CA GLN A 48 -6.25 9.71 -4.84
C GLN A 48 -4.74 9.95 -4.67
N GLN A 49 -3.96 9.78 -5.72
CA GLN A 49 -2.49 9.84 -5.68
C GLN A 49 -1.93 8.87 -4.64
N ARG A 50 -2.47 7.65 -4.59
CA ARG A 50 -2.09 6.63 -3.60
C ARG A 50 -1.38 5.46 -4.24
N VAL A 51 -0.46 4.87 -3.48
CA VAL A 51 0.18 3.59 -3.76
C VAL A 51 -0.57 2.53 -2.99
N ILE A 52 -0.86 1.39 -3.62
CA ILE A 52 -1.51 0.29 -2.91
C ILE A 52 -0.49 -0.57 -2.18
N VAL A 53 -0.79 -0.90 -0.92
CA VAL A 53 -0.02 -1.84 -0.11
C VAL A 53 -0.73 -3.18 -0.19
N THR A 54 -0.03 -4.19 -0.68
CA THR A 54 -0.63 -5.51 -0.87
C THR A 54 0.37 -6.62 -0.60
N ARG A 55 -0.15 -7.76 -0.19
CA ARG A 55 0.55 -9.04 -0.15
C ARG A 55 0.22 -9.89 -1.37
N ASP A 56 -0.85 -9.56 -2.09
CA ASP A 56 -1.39 -10.35 -3.19
C ASP A 56 -0.82 -9.90 -4.54
N LEU A 57 0.45 -10.25 -4.75
CA LEU A 57 1.18 -9.81 -5.93
C LEU A 57 0.65 -10.47 -7.22
N GLY A 58 0.12 -11.69 -7.10
CA GLY A 58 -0.46 -12.39 -8.25
C GLY A 58 -1.64 -11.66 -8.87
N ASP A 59 -2.40 -10.92 -8.05
CA ASP A 59 -3.57 -10.16 -8.51
C ASP A 59 -3.20 -8.75 -8.97
N PHE A 60 -2.26 -8.08 -8.30
CA PHE A 60 -1.95 -6.68 -8.58
C PHE A 60 -0.84 -6.46 -9.62
N ARG A 61 0.14 -7.35 -9.74
CA ARG A 61 1.18 -7.21 -10.75
C ARG A 61 0.67 -7.18 -12.18
N PRO A 62 -0.31 -8.04 -12.57
CA PRO A 62 -0.88 -7.94 -13.92
C PRO A 62 -1.56 -6.61 -14.18
N LEU A 63 -2.24 -6.03 -13.18
CA LEU A 63 -2.88 -4.72 -13.31
C LEU A 63 -1.85 -3.61 -13.49
N LEU A 64 -0.75 -3.66 -12.74
CA LEU A 64 0.35 -2.71 -12.90
C LEU A 64 0.98 -2.82 -14.27
N ALA A 65 1.26 -4.03 -14.75
CA ALA A 65 1.86 -4.27 -16.06
C ALA A 65 0.95 -3.75 -17.18
N GLU A 66 -0.35 -3.98 -17.08
CA GLU A 66 -1.34 -3.47 -18.03
C GLU A 66 -1.34 -1.94 -18.06
N ALA A 67 -1.34 -1.30 -16.91
CA ALA A 67 -1.30 0.16 -16.80
C ALA A 67 -0.02 0.73 -17.43
N LEU A 68 1.13 0.12 -17.17
CA LEU A 68 2.40 0.57 -17.72
C LEU A 68 2.43 0.41 -19.26
N ARG A 69 1.91 -0.70 -19.80
CA ARG A 69 1.80 -0.91 -21.24
C ARG A 69 0.87 0.09 -21.92
N SER A 70 -0.25 0.41 -21.25
CA SER A 70 -1.26 1.35 -21.76
C SER A 70 -0.90 2.80 -21.52
N ARG A 71 0.21 3.06 -20.84
CA ARG A 71 0.62 4.39 -20.39
C ARG A 71 -0.46 5.07 -19.53
N THR A 72 -1.25 4.27 -18.83
CA THR A 72 -2.22 4.77 -17.86
C THR A 72 -1.47 5.17 -16.58
N GLN A 73 -1.82 6.31 -16.03
CA GLN A 73 -1.18 6.79 -14.81
C GLN A 73 -1.39 5.78 -13.66
N THR A 74 -0.32 5.48 -12.94
CA THR A 74 -0.36 4.63 -11.75
C THR A 74 0.67 5.12 -10.75
N TYR A 75 0.42 4.83 -9.45
CA TYR A 75 1.36 5.13 -8.38
C TYR A 75 2.09 3.89 -7.88
N GLY A 76 1.76 2.71 -8.41
CA GLY A 76 2.49 1.47 -8.18
C GLY A 76 2.09 0.71 -6.93
N LEU A 77 2.98 -0.22 -6.52
CA LEU A 77 2.73 -1.18 -5.44
C LEU A 77 3.78 -1.08 -4.34
N VAL A 78 3.32 -1.18 -3.09
CA VAL A 78 4.18 -1.56 -1.95
C VAL A 78 3.90 -3.02 -1.65
N CYS A 79 4.90 -3.86 -1.81
CA CYS A 79 4.78 -5.31 -1.66
C CYS A 79 5.13 -5.71 -0.23
N VAL A 80 4.21 -6.42 0.44
CA VAL A 80 4.42 -6.92 1.78
C VAL A 80 4.73 -8.41 1.70
N GLY A 81 5.95 -8.79 2.07
CA GLY A 81 6.40 -10.18 2.01
C GLY A 81 5.77 -11.04 3.11
N ARG A 82 5.96 -12.36 2.96
CA ARG A 82 5.36 -13.35 3.87
C ARG A 82 5.95 -13.32 5.28
N ARG A 83 7.09 -12.66 5.48
CA ARG A 83 7.70 -12.49 6.81
C ARG A 83 6.85 -11.59 7.72
N PHE A 84 6.01 -10.75 7.12
CA PHE A 84 5.07 -9.94 7.89
C PHE A 84 3.81 -10.74 8.14
N SER A 85 3.53 -11.01 9.41
CA SER A 85 2.28 -11.62 9.82
C SER A 85 1.16 -10.58 9.80
N LEU A 86 -0.04 -11.00 9.41
CA LEU A 86 -1.23 -10.13 9.43
C LEU A 86 -2.10 -10.36 10.65
N ILE A 87 -1.65 -11.17 11.62
CA ILE A 87 -2.38 -11.36 12.86
C ILE A 87 -2.34 -10.08 13.69
N ARG A 88 -3.34 -9.93 14.57
CA ARG A 88 -3.52 -8.73 15.37
C ARG A 88 -2.28 -8.33 16.18
N GLU A 89 -1.59 -9.32 16.74
CA GLU A 89 -0.41 -9.11 17.57
C GLU A 89 0.79 -8.56 16.78
N ALA A 90 0.78 -8.72 15.46
CA ALA A 90 1.85 -8.23 14.58
C ALA A 90 1.58 -6.83 14.02
N THR A 91 0.46 -6.20 14.38
CA THR A 91 0.08 -4.88 13.87
C THR A 91 1.17 -3.83 14.12
N GLY A 92 1.75 -3.80 15.31
CA GLY A 92 2.78 -2.82 15.66
C GLY A 92 4.00 -2.91 14.76
N ARG A 93 4.41 -4.13 14.38
CA ARG A 93 5.55 -4.34 13.48
C ARG A 93 5.28 -3.79 12.08
N LEU A 94 4.08 -4.05 11.55
CA LEU A 94 3.66 -3.50 10.26
C LEU A 94 3.60 -1.98 10.29
N VAL A 95 3.05 -1.41 11.35
CA VAL A 95 2.98 0.04 11.52
C VAL A 95 4.40 0.64 11.51
N ARG A 96 5.34 0.06 12.27
CA ARG A 96 6.72 0.57 12.30
C ARG A 96 7.40 0.47 10.94
N ALA A 97 7.19 -0.64 10.23
CA ALA A 97 7.78 -0.83 8.90
C ALA A 97 7.23 0.17 7.89
N LEU A 98 5.92 0.37 7.88
CA LEU A 98 5.28 1.34 6.98
C LEU A 98 5.62 2.79 7.35
N ASP A 99 5.73 3.10 8.64
CA ASP A 99 6.18 4.40 9.12
C ASP A 99 7.59 4.72 8.59
N ALA A 100 8.50 3.76 8.70
CA ALA A 100 9.87 3.91 8.19
C ALA A 100 9.89 4.08 6.66
N LEU A 101 9.07 3.33 5.94
CA LEU A 101 8.93 3.45 4.48
C LEU A 101 8.47 4.85 4.09
N LEU A 102 7.43 5.35 4.76
CA LEU A 102 6.87 6.66 4.46
C LEU A 102 7.83 7.79 4.80
N ALA A 103 8.58 7.65 5.89
CA ALA A 103 9.61 8.63 6.26
C ALA A 103 10.75 8.67 5.25
N ALA A 104 11.11 7.53 4.67
CA ALA A 104 12.19 7.41 3.68
C ALA A 104 11.76 7.85 2.27
N HIS A 105 10.46 7.88 1.98
CA HIS A 105 9.93 8.16 0.64
C HIS A 105 8.84 9.23 0.69
N PRO A 106 9.19 10.48 0.98
CA PRO A 106 8.21 11.57 0.98
C PRO A 106 7.71 11.94 -0.43
N ASP A 107 8.47 11.56 -1.47
CA ASP A 107 8.11 11.81 -2.86
C ASP A 107 6.94 10.90 -3.28
N PRO A 108 5.80 11.44 -3.74
CA PRO A 108 4.69 10.62 -4.19
C PRO A 108 5.02 9.75 -5.40
N ASP A 109 6.03 10.11 -6.19
CA ASP A 109 6.42 9.38 -7.40
C ASP A 109 7.49 8.31 -7.13
N ALA A 110 7.91 8.10 -5.89
CA ALA A 110 9.02 7.21 -5.55
C ALA A 110 8.84 5.77 -6.09
N VAL A 111 7.63 5.22 -6.00
CA VAL A 111 7.35 3.85 -6.46
C VAL A 111 7.40 3.77 -7.99
N ILE A 112 6.86 4.76 -8.67
CA ILE A 112 6.89 4.84 -10.13
C ILE A 112 8.34 4.88 -10.62
N LYS A 113 9.16 5.70 -10.00
CA LYS A 113 10.59 5.84 -10.34
C LYS A 113 11.36 4.54 -10.14
N ARG A 114 10.88 3.66 -9.26
CA ARG A 114 11.51 2.36 -8.99
C ARG A 114 10.86 1.21 -9.75
N GLY A 115 10.26 1.50 -10.90
CA GLY A 115 9.65 0.48 -11.75
C GLY A 115 8.27 0.03 -11.31
N GLY A 116 7.63 0.80 -10.44
CA GLY A 116 6.26 0.55 -10.01
C GLY A 116 6.10 -0.35 -8.80
N GLU A 117 7.19 -0.84 -8.18
CA GLU A 117 7.14 -1.68 -6.97
C GLU A 117 8.21 -1.29 -5.98
N ILE A 118 7.84 -1.34 -4.68
CA ILE A 118 8.78 -1.28 -3.57
C ILE A 118 8.42 -2.43 -2.62
N TRP A 119 9.42 -3.17 -2.15
CA TRP A 119 9.24 -4.16 -1.10
C TRP A 119 9.36 -3.50 0.26
N LEU A 120 8.44 -3.86 1.17
CA LEU A 120 8.49 -3.39 2.55
C LEU A 120 9.61 -4.11 3.29
N ASP A 121 10.56 -3.34 3.82
CA ASP A 121 11.63 -3.87 4.64
C ASP A 121 11.17 -4.12 6.07
N GLU A 122 11.79 -5.06 6.74
CA GLU A 122 11.53 -5.28 8.16
C GLU A 122 11.98 -4.07 8.97
N PRO A 123 11.22 -3.70 10.03
CA PRO A 123 11.63 -2.60 10.87
C PRO A 123 12.93 -2.96 11.59
N HIS A 124 13.81 -1.96 11.76
CA HIS A 124 15.01 -2.13 12.55
C HIS A 124 14.60 -2.34 14.01
N GLU A 125 15.16 -3.40 14.61
CA GLU A 125 15.02 -3.65 16.03
C GLU A 125 16.28 -3.14 16.72
N ASP A 126 16.07 -2.25 17.66
CA ASP A 126 17.15 -1.75 18.52
C ASP A 126 17.44 -2.73 19.66
#